data_eebc98b29e4e2bf08d8758bf8fe5cc76
#
_entry.id   eebc98b29e4e2bf08d8758bf8fe5cc76
#
_cell.length_a   1.000
_cell.length_b   1.000
_cell.length_c   1.000
_cell.angle_alpha   90.00
_cell.angle_beta   90.00
_cell.angle_gamma   90.00
#
_symmetry.space_group_name_H-M   'P 1'
#
loop_
_entity.id
_entity.type
_entity.pdbx_description
1 polymer ?
#
loop_
_entity_poly.entity_id
_entity_poly.type
_entity_poly.pdbx_seq_one_letter_code
_entity_poly.pdbx_strand_id
1 'polypeptide(L)'
;YPYPRTLTYNEPLRHRIPMIWTGGAVAEPRVVEEYAAQIDIAATLLAQLGIAHGDFDYSKDIFAPTPPRKFAYYTFNDGFGVVDASGEAVWDATGDRVVTATNPELLDIGRTMLQTTYVDIGNR
;
A
#
# COMPACT_ATOMS: atom_id res chain seq x y z
N TYR A 1 -10.27 -6.70 -15.02
CA TYR A 1 -11.53 -6.99 -14.35
C TYR A 1 -11.25 -7.37 -12.90
N PRO A 2 -11.89 -6.69 -11.93
CA PRO A 2 -11.74 -7.07 -10.54
C PRO A 2 -12.36 -8.44 -10.28
N TYR A 3 -11.68 -9.25 -9.53
CA TYR A 3 -12.14 -10.57 -9.13
C TYR A 3 -11.99 -10.71 -7.61
N PRO A 4 -12.95 -11.26 -6.90
CA PRO A 4 -14.28 -11.69 -7.38
C PRO A 4 -15.23 -10.52 -7.67
N ARG A 5 -16.15 -10.70 -8.61
CA ARG A 5 -17.12 -9.67 -9.05
C ARG A 5 -18.16 -9.28 -7.97
N THR A 6 -18.19 -10.03 -6.88
CA THR A 6 -19.11 -9.79 -5.75
C THR A 6 -18.64 -8.68 -4.82
N LEU A 7 -17.35 -8.27 -4.91
CA LEU A 7 -16.80 -7.22 -4.07
C LEU A 7 -17.09 -5.83 -4.64
N THR A 8 -17.45 -4.90 -3.78
CA THR A 8 -17.58 -3.49 -4.13
C THR A 8 -16.22 -2.86 -4.41
N TYR A 9 -16.18 -1.73 -5.12
CA TYR A 9 -14.93 -1.11 -5.58
C TYR A 9 -14.03 -0.60 -4.43
N ASN A 10 -14.58 -0.38 -3.26
CA ASN A 10 -13.87 0.14 -2.09
C ASN A 10 -13.48 -0.93 -1.05
N GLU A 11 -13.88 -2.18 -1.24
CA GLU A 11 -13.52 -3.25 -0.30
C GLU A 11 -12.02 -3.59 -0.36
N PRO A 12 -11.31 -3.69 0.80
CA PRO A 12 -9.88 -3.99 0.85
C PRO A 12 -9.48 -5.26 0.11
N LEU A 13 -10.29 -6.30 0.20
CA LEU A 13 -10.02 -7.59 -0.46
C LEU A 13 -9.94 -7.47 -1.99
N ARG A 14 -10.66 -6.51 -2.59
CA ARG A 14 -10.61 -6.24 -4.03
C ARG A 14 -9.26 -5.69 -4.49
N HIS A 15 -8.55 -5.01 -3.60
CA HIS A 15 -7.25 -4.39 -3.86
C HIS A 15 -6.08 -5.31 -3.47
N ARG A 16 -6.38 -6.47 -2.89
CA ARG A 16 -5.36 -7.45 -2.55
C ARG A 16 -4.95 -8.21 -3.81
N ILE A 17 -3.69 -8.01 -4.21
CA ILE A 17 -3.11 -8.65 -5.39
C ILE A 17 -1.96 -9.55 -4.98
N PRO A 18 -1.77 -10.71 -5.64
CA PRO A 18 -0.58 -11.52 -5.44
C PRO A 18 0.64 -10.84 -6.09
N MET A 19 1.79 -10.89 -5.40
CA MET A 19 3.08 -10.56 -5.95
C MET A 19 3.96 -11.80 -5.86
N ILE A 20 4.45 -12.27 -6.99
CA ILE A 20 5.28 -13.49 -7.07
C ILE A 20 6.61 -13.12 -7.72
N TRP A 21 7.70 -13.40 -7.03
CA TRP A 21 9.04 -13.26 -7.56
C TRP A 21 9.59 -14.63 -7.85
N THR A 22 10.16 -14.81 -9.04
CA THR A 22 10.76 -16.06 -9.49
C THR A 22 12.07 -15.77 -10.21
N GLY A 23 12.92 -16.79 -10.32
CA GLY A 23 14.17 -16.73 -11.08
C GLY A 23 15.39 -16.94 -10.20
N GLY A 24 16.58 -16.87 -10.81
CA GLY A 24 17.85 -17.19 -10.17
C GLY A 24 18.27 -16.27 -9.02
N ALA A 25 17.66 -15.11 -8.90
CA ALA A 25 17.89 -14.20 -7.76
C ALA A 25 17.14 -14.61 -6.48
N VAL A 26 16.18 -15.53 -6.58
CA VAL A 26 15.44 -16.06 -5.44
C VAL A 26 16.13 -17.30 -4.94
N ALA A 27 16.96 -17.16 -3.91
CA ALA A 27 17.77 -18.27 -3.38
C ALA A 27 16.92 -19.36 -2.72
N GLU A 28 15.87 -18.96 -2.01
CA GLU A 28 15.01 -19.89 -1.27
C GLU A 28 13.53 -19.47 -1.36
N PRO A 29 12.61 -20.45 -1.47
CA PRO A 29 11.19 -20.17 -1.43
C PRO A 29 10.80 -19.60 -0.06
N ARG A 30 10.07 -18.47 -0.06
CA ARG A 30 9.50 -17.90 1.17
C ARG A 30 8.17 -17.22 0.89
N VAL A 31 7.33 -17.16 1.91
CA VAL A 31 6.12 -16.33 1.93
C VAL A 31 6.47 -15.04 2.67
N VAL A 32 6.09 -13.91 2.09
CA VAL A 32 6.28 -12.57 2.68
C VAL A 32 4.91 -12.11 3.17
N GLU A 33 4.80 -11.90 4.47
CA GLU A 33 3.54 -11.50 5.14
C GLU A 33 3.50 -10.00 5.46
N GLU A 34 4.49 -9.24 4.99
CA GLU A 34 4.55 -7.80 5.21
C GLU A 34 3.41 -7.06 4.50
N TYR A 35 2.81 -6.10 5.20
CA TYR A 35 1.82 -5.20 4.58
C TYR A 35 2.52 -4.28 3.59
N ALA A 36 2.23 -4.49 2.32
CA ALA A 36 2.85 -3.78 1.20
C ALA A 36 1.82 -3.34 0.16
N ALA A 37 2.14 -2.32 -0.59
CA ALA A 37 1.37 -1.83 -1.72
C ALA A 37 2.20 -1.91 -3.00
N GLN A 38 1.58 -1.73 -4.17
CA GLN A 38 2.31 -1.73 -5.45
C GLN A 38 3.43 -0.69 -5.51
N ILE A 39 3.26 0.45 -4.85
CA ILE A 39 4.27 1.50 -4.77
C ILE A 39 5.57 1.02 -4.10
N ASP A 40 5.52 -0.04 -3.29
CA ASP A 40 6.67 -0.57 -2.56
C ASP A 40 7.57 -1.48 -3.44
N ILE A 41 7.12 -1.81 -4.65
CA ILE A 41 7.88 -2.66 -5.57
C ILE A 41 9.19 -1.98 -5.97
N ALA A 42 9.17 -0.68 -6.24
CA ALA A 42 10.35 0.05 -6.72
C ALA A 42 11.50 0.00 -5.71
N ALA A 43 11.31 0.50 -4.49
CA ALA A 43 12.36 0.49 -3.46
C ALA A 43 12.79 -0.93 -3.12
N THR A 44 11.84 -1.87 -3.02
CA THR A 44 12.16 -3.27 -2.71
C THR A 44 13.04 -3.91 -3.78
N LEU A 45 12.69 -3.74 -5.06
CA LEU A 45 13.48 -4.29 -6.17
C LEU A 45 14.87 -3.68 -6.23
N LEU A 46 14.97 -2.34 -6.14
CA LEU A 46 16.24 -1.63 -6.19
C LEU A 46 17.15 -2.02 -5.02
N ALA A 47 16.60 -2.16 -3.82
CA ALA A 47 17.35 -2.63 -2.66
C ALA A 47 17.94 -4.03 -2.87
N GLN A 48 17.16 -4.97 -3.44
CA GLN A 48 17.65 -6.32 -3.76
C GLN A 48 18.76 -6.30 -4.83
N LEU A 49 18.80 -5.29 -5.68
CA LEU A 49 19.84 -5.10 -6.69
C LEU A 49 21.03 -4.28 -6.17
N GLY A 50 21.02 -3.85 -4.91
CA GLY A 50 22.05 -3.00 -4.32
C GLY A 50 22.07 -1.57 -4.89
N ILE A 51 20.96 -1.11 -5.46
CA ILE A 51 20.82 0.22 -6.06
C ILE A 51 20.16 1.17 -5.05
N ALA A 52 20.69 2.39 -4.95
CA ALA A 52 20.07 3.42 -4.13
C ALA A 52 18.64 3.75 -4.61
N HIS A 53 17.74 3.93 -3.65
CA HIS A 53 16.32 4.15 -3.94
C HIS A 53 15.72 5.32 -3.15
N GLY A 54 16.55 6.21 -2.65
CA GLY A 54 16.13 7.37 -1.84
C GLY A 54 15.24 8.38 -2.58
N ASP A 55 15.20 8.36 -3.91
CA ASP A 55 14.33 9.22 -4.71
C ASP A 55 12.88 8.70 -4.80
N PHE A 56 12.60 7.53 -4.22
CA PHE A 56 11.27 6.93 -4.20
C PHE A 56 10.59 7.12 -2.84
N ASP A 57 10.29 8.37 -2.48
CA ASP A 57 9.77 8.79 -1.17
C ASP A 57 8.55 8.00 -0.69
N TYR A 58 7.68 7.59 -1.61
CA TYR A 58 6.47 6.83 -1.31
C TYR A 58 6.66 5.32 -1.31
N SER A 59 7.86 4.83 -1.68
CA SER A 59 8.18 3.41 -1.76
C SER A 59 9.03 2.98 -0.56
N LYS A 60 8.73 1.84 0.03
CA LYS A 60 9.56 1.24 1.08
C LYS A 60 10.17 -0.07 0.60
N ASP A 61 11.38 -0.39 1.06
CA ASP A 61 11.90 -1.74 0.97
C ASP A 61 11.17 -2.63 2.02
N ILE A 62 10.37 -3.57 1.54
CA ILE A 62 9.61 -4.48 2.42
C ILE A 62 10.50 -5.50 3.14
N PHE A 63 11.75 -5.67 2.71
CA PHE A 63 12.73 -6.56 3.32
C PHE A 63 13.70 -5.85 4.25
N ALA A 64 13.59 -4.54 4.40
CA ALA A 64 14.39 -3.80 5.36
C ALA A 64 14.13 -4.31 6.78
N PRO A 65 15.17 -4.41 7.64
CA PRO A 65 15.01 -4.84 9.04
C PRO A 65 13.99 -4.00 9.82
N THR A 66 13.89 -2.73 9.46
CA THR A 66 12.92 -1.79 10.03
C THR A 66 12.32 -0.96 8.90
N PRO A 67 11.25 -1.45 8.26
CA PRO A 67 10.57 -0.68 7.21
C PRO A 67 10.03 0.64 7.78
N PRO A 68 10.10 1.75 7.01
CA PRO A 68 9.66 3.07 7.48
C PRO A 68 8.17 3.15 7.78
N ARG A 69 7.39 2.24 7.24
CA ARG A 69 5.96 2.09 7.53
C ARG A 69 5.55 0.61 7.52
N LYS A 70 4.57 0.25 8.35
CA LYS A 70 4.08 -1.12 8.52
C LYS A 70 2.64 -1.29 8.04
N PHE A 71 2.20 -0.47 7.11
CA PHE A 71 0.88 -0.53 6.53
C PHE A 71 0.94 -0.60 5.00
N ALA A 72 -0.12 -1.09 4.39
CA ALA A 72 -0.43 -0.96 2.98
C ALA A 72 -1.43 0.16 2.76
N TYR A 73 -1.21 0.98 1.73
CA TYR A 73 -2.09 2.06 1.31
C TYR A 73 -2.49 1.83 -0.15
N TYR A 74 -3.75 2.00 -0.44
CA TYR A 74 -4.27 1.95 -1.80
C TYR A 74 -5.29 3.06 -2.03
N THR A 75 -5.47 3.44 -3.28
CA THR A 75 -6.47 4.41 -3.71
C THR A 75 -7.45 3.78 -4.68
N PHE A 76 -8.64 4.32 -4.71
CA PHE A 76 -9.66 4.05 -5.71
C PHE A 76 -10.31 5.38 -6.12
N ASN A 77 -11.21 5.36 -7.09
CA ASN A 77 -11.91 6.58 -7.46
C ASN A 77 -12.59 7.18 -6.23
N ASP A 78 -12.20 8.42 -5.92
CA ASP A 78 -12.76 9.19 -4.81
C ASP A 78 -12.55 8.58 -3.41
N GLY A 79 -11.41 7.92 -3.16
CA GLY A 79 -11.16 7.42 -1.81
C GLY A 79 -9.83 6.69 -1.63
N PHE A 80 -9.64 6.22 -0.41
CA PHE A 80 -8.46 5.42 -0.05
C PHE A 80 -8.81 4.31 0.94
N GLY A 81 -7.92 3.34 1.02
CA GLY A 81 -7.88 2.36 2.09
C GLY A 81 -6.48 2.17 2.66
N VAL A 82 -6.44 1.89 3.95
CA VAL A 82 -5.23 1.55 4.70
C VAL A 82 -5.45 0.26 5.45
N VAL A 83 -4.45 -0.61 5.43
CA VAL A 83 -4.49 -1.92 6.10
C VAL A 83 -3.15 -2.18 6.78
N ASP A 84 -3.19 -2.63 8.02
CA ASP A 84 -2.04 -3.13 8.77
C ASP A 84 -2.42 -4.27 9.72
N ALA A 85 -1.50 -4.66 10.59
CA ALA A 85 -1.75 -5.73 11.57
C ALA A 85 -2.83 -5.40 12.61
N SER A 86 -3.17 -4.14 12.82
CA SER A 86 -4.19 -3.68 13.77
C SER A 86 -5.59 -3.63 13.16
N GLY A 87 -5.69 -3.66 11.82
CA GLY A 87 -6.97 -3.66 11.13
C GLY A 87 -6.95 -2.93 9.78
N GLU A 88 -8.09 -2.37 9.44
CA GLU A 88 -8.30 -1.66 8.18
C GLU A 88 -9.15 -0.41 8.36
N ALA A 89 -8.95 0.57 7.49
CA ALA A 89 -9.79 1.74 7.35
C ALA A 89 -9.99 2.09 5.89
N VAL A 90 -11.22 2.42 5.52
CA VAL A 90 -11.59 2.83 4.16
C VAL A 90 -12.47 4.07 4.23
N TRP A 91 -12.08 5.09 3.49
CA TRP A 91 -12.80 6.35 3.39
C TRP A 91 -13.19 6.63 1.93
N ASP A 92 -14.43 7.07 1.74
CA ASP A 92 -15.04 7.40 0.45
C ASP A 92 -15.36 8.91 0.42
N ALA A 93 -14.67 9.65 -0.44
CA ALA A 93 -14.81 11.09 -0.58
C ALA A 93 -16.14 11.52 -1.22
N THR A 94 -16.76 10.68 -2.07
CA THR A 94 -18.00 11.02 -2.74
C THR A 94 -19.12 11.32 -1.74
N GLY A 95 -19.15 10.56 -0.64
CA GLY A 95 -20.13 10.75 0.43
C GLY A 95 -19.52 11.33 1.72
N ASP A 96 -18.24 11.72 1.70
CA ASP A 96 -17.47 12.08 2.90
C ASP A 96 -17.73 11.11 4.06
N ARG A 97 -17.61 9.83 3.77
CA ARG A 97 -18.01 8.79 4.73
C ARG A 97 -16.89 7.77 4.97
N VAL A 98 -16.84 7.32 6.20
CA VAL A 98 -16.07 6.15 6.58
C VAL A 98 -16.85 4.91 6.15
N VAL A 99 -16.29 4.11 5.26
CA VAL A 99 -16.90 2.85 4.78
C VAL A 99 -16.69 1.75 5.81
N THR A 100 -15.45 1.64 6.30
CA THR A 100 -15.07 0.75 7.41
C THR A 100 -13.90 1.37 8.16
N ALA A 101 -13.81 1.11 9.45
CA ALA A 101 -12.66 1.48 10.28
C ALA A 101 -12.64 0.56 11.50
N THR A 102 -11.93 -0.57 11.37
CA THR A 102 -11.67 -1.46 12.52
C THR A 102 -10.61 -0.89 13.45
N ASN A 103 -9.70 -0.07 12.89
CA ASN A 103 -8.81 0.82 13.64
C ASN A 103 -8.95 2.25 13.10
N PRO A 104 -9.57 3.18 13.85
CA PRO A 104 -9.77 4.57 13.42
C PRO A 104 -8.46 5.35 13.16
N GLU A 105 -7.35 5.01 13.80
CA GLU A 105 -6.06 5.70 13.60
C GLU A 105 -5.56 5.56 12.16
N LEU A 106 -5.95 4.48 11.48
CA LEU A 106 -5.61 4.26 10.07
C LEU A 106 -6.28 5.28 9.14
N LEU A 107 -7.39 5.91 9.54
CA LEU A 107 -7.99 7.00 8.76
C LEU A 107 -7.09 8.22 8.70
N ASP A 108 -6.45 8.57 9.82
CA ASP A 108 -5.55 9.72 9.88
C ASP A 108 -4.27 9.46 9.07
N ILE A 109 -3.77 8.23 9.11
CA ILE A 109 -2.68 7.78 8.24
C ILE A 109 -3.07 7.94 6.78
N GLY A 110 -4.23 7.45 6.38
CA GLY A 110 -4.71 7.52 5.01
C GLY A 110 -4.92 8.95 4.52
N ARG A 111 -5.51 9.81 5.36
CA ARG A 111 -5.67 11.24 5.07
C ARG A 111 -4.32 11.94 4.90
N THR A 112 -3.36 11.62 5.76
CA THR A 112 -1.99 12.16 5.66
C THR A 112 -1.34 11.75 4.35
N MET A 113 -1.42 10.48 3.98
CA MET A 113 -0.88 9.97 2.70
C MET A 113 -1.52 10.69 1.50
N LEU A 114 -2.84 10.83 1.50
CA LEU A 114 -3.58 11.52 0.45
C LEU A 114 -3.18 12.98 0.34
N GLN A 115 -3.16 13.69 1.47
CA GLN A 115 -2.77 15.11 1.56
C GLN A 115 -1.35 15.32 1.05
N THR A 116 -0.40 14.50 1.50
CA THR A 116 1.01 14.59 1.08
C THR A 116 1.13 14.39 -0.41
N THR A 117 0.42 13.41 -0.98
CA THR A 117 0.43 13.15 -2.42
C THR A 117 -0.11 14.35 -3.22
N TYR A 118 -1.22 14.96 -2.78
CA TYR A 118 -1.76 16.15 -3.45
C TYR A 118 -0.84 17.36 -3.37
N VAL A 119 -0.20 17.58 -2.22
CA VAL A 119 0.78 18.67 -2.07
C VAL A 119 1.98 18.45 -2.97
N ASP A 120 2.50 17.24 -3.04
CA ASP A 120 3.64 16.91 -3.90
C ASP A 120 3.30 17.11 -5.38
N ILE A 121 2.15 16.61 -5.84
CA ILE A 121 1.70 16.82 -7.23
C ILE A 121 1.52 18.31 -7.54
N GLY A 122 1.00 19.09 -6.60
CA GLY A 122 0.80 20.53 -6.79
C GLY A 122 2.10 21.34 -6.84
N ASN A 123 3.20 20.79 -6.34
CA ASN A 123 4.52 21.43 -6.32
C ASN A 123 5.42 21.05 -7.51
N ARG A 124 5.01 20.11 -8.34
CA ARG A 124 5.73 19.63 -9.54
C ARG A 124 5.28 20.36 -10.79
#